data_daae74d1e124b2817c7b95da293f89fa
#
_entry.id   daae74d1e124b2817c7b95da293f89fa
#
_cell.length_a   1.000
_cell.length_b   1.000
_cell.length_c   1.000
_cell.angle_alpha   90.00
_cell.angle_beta   90.00
_cell.angle_gamma   90.00
#
_symmetry.space_group_name_H-M   'P 1'
#
loop_
_entity.id
_entity.type
_entity.pdbx_description
1 polymer ?
#
loop_
_entity_poly.entity_id
_entity_poly.type
_entity_poly.pdbx_seq_one_letter_code
_entity_poly.pdbx_strand_id
1 'polypeptide(L)'
;MADEAPVPSDQTADPNAPQFAPQAVYLKDVSFEAPAGPRVASNAANPTINLNLNTSVSDMGGDMKEVVLTVRVEAKAADKTVWLVELQQAGAFGIRNVPAQDMQRLLGIFCPNYLLPYAREVISDLLTKGGFPPFLLPPVNFEALFTQAAARAQQQQPQAPAASVN
;
A
#
# COMPACT_ATOMS: atom_id res chain seq x y z
N MET A 1 -22.52 22.56 -45.54
CA MET A 1 -21.09 22.17 -45.44
C MET A 1 -20.82 21.93 -43.97
N ALA A 2 -20.77 20.67 -43.58
CA ALA A 2 -20.45 20.28 -42.19
C ALA A 2 -18.93 20.24 -42.07
N ASP A 3 -18.41 21.04 -41.17
CA ASP A 3 -17.00 21.09 -40.79
C ASP A 3 -16.71 19.86 -39.92
N GLU A 4 -16.07 18.88 -40.53
CA GLU A 4 -15.65 17.64 -39.84
C GLU A 4 -14.37 17.92 -39.05
N ALA A 5 -14.52 18.02 -37.73
CA ALA A 5 -13.38 18.17 -36.82
C ALA A 5 -12.41 16.99 -36.96
N PRO A 6 -11.08 17.23 -37.02
CA PRO A 6 -10.11 16.15 -37.16
C PRO A 6 -10.12 15.25 -35.92
N VAL A 7 -10.39 13.96 -36.13
CA VAL A 7 -10.15 12.90 -35.12
C VAL A 7 -8.67 12.90 -34.75
N PRO A 8 -8.34 12.87 -33.44
CA PRO A 8 -6.93 12.83 -33.04
C PRO A 8 -6.32 11.53 -33.59
N SER A 9 -5.28 11.70 -34.40
CA SER A 9 -4.47 10.63 -34.96
C SER A 9 -3.92 9.75 -33.83
N ASP A 10 -4.18 8.47 -33.97
CA ASP A 10 -3.57 7.37 -33.21
C ASP A 10 -2.04 7.59 -33.15
N GLN A 11 -1.56 8.10 -31.99
CA GLN A 11 -0.13 8.17 -31.75
C GLN A 11 0.31 6.73 -31.55
N THR A 12 0.94 6.15 -32.56
CA THR A 12 1.64 4.86 -32.47
C THR A 12 2.61 4.95 -31.28
N ALA A 13 2.20 4.40 -30.14
CA ALA A 13 3.02 4.37 -28.94
C ALA A 13 4.34 3.66 -29.27
N ASP A 14 5.45 4.29 -28.93
CA ASP A 14 6.78 3.70 -29.09
C ASP A 14 6.78 2.34 -28.34
N PRO A 15 7.02 1.22 -29.02
CA PRO A 15 7.01 -0.10 -28.39
C PRO A 15 8.08 -0.25 -27.29
N ASN A 16 9.10 0.63 -27.27
CA ASN A 16 10.15 0.67 -26.25
C ASN A 16 9.89 1.68 -25.13
N ALA A 17 8.82 2.46 -25.20
CA ALA A 17 8.49 3.38 -24.12
C ALA A 17 8.15 2.63 -22.81
N PRO A 18 8.51 3.18 -21.66
CA PRO A 18 8.10 2.63 -20.36
C PRO A 18 6.57 2.54 -20.29
N GLN A 19 6.07 1.37 -19.91
CA GLN A 19 4.64 1.10 -19.77
C GLN A 19 4.32 0.64 -18.35
N PHE A 20 3.27 1.21 -17.78
CA PHE A 20 2.71 0.82 -16.51
C PHE A 20 1.19 0.76 -16.62
N ALA A 21 0.59 -0.37 -16.25
CA ALA A 21 -0.85 -0.56 -16.30
C ALA A 21 -1.34 -1.40 -15.12
N PRO A 22 -2.19 -0.85 -14.23
CA PRO A 22 -2.92 -1.66 -13.27
C PRO A 22 -3.87 -2.60 -14.03
N GLN A 23 -3.79 -3.90 -13.74
CA GLN A 23 -4.61 -4.92 -14.37
C GLN A 23 -5.76 -5.37 -13.48
N ALA A 24 -5.49 -5.50 -12.18
CA ALA A 24 -6.49 -5.88 -11.18
C ALA A 24 -6.15 -5.27 -9.83
N VAL A 25 -7.19 -4.97 -9.05
CA VAL A 25 -7.09 -4.60 -7.63
C VAL A 25 -8.04 -5.50 -6.87
N TYR A 26 -7.56 -6.13 -5.81
CA TYR A 26 -8.36 -7.10 -5.05
C TYR A 26 -7.93 -7.17 -3.59
N LEU A 27 -8.88 -7.56 -2.75
CA LEU A 27 -8.64 -7.86 -1.34
C LEU A 27 -8.13 -9.29 -1.25
N LYS A 28 -6.90 -9.48 -0.77
CA LYS A 28 -6.25 -10.79 -0.68
C LYS A 28 -6.53 -11.47 0.65
N ASP A 29 -6.57 -10.69 1.73
CA ASP A 29 -6.86 -11.17 3.07
C ASP A 29 -7.43 -10.04 3.92
N VAL A 30 -8.29 -10.37 4.89
CA VAL A 30 -8.84 -9.40 5.83
C VAL A 30 -9.28 -10.06 7.12
N SER A 31 -8.96 -9.43 8.25
CA SER A 31 -9.50 -9.76 9.56
C SER A 31 -10.00 -8.50 10.28
N PHE A 32 -11.08 -8.67 11.02
CA PHE A 32 -11.64 -7.65 11.89
C PHE A 32 -11.96 -8.26 13.26
N GLU A 33 -11.43 -7.65 14.29
CA GLU A 33 -11.61 -8.08 15.67
C GLU A 33 -12.14 -6.90 16.51
N ALA A 34 -13.18 -7.15 17.28
CA ALA A 34 -13.77 -6.19 18.22
C ALA A 34 -14.13 -6.90 19.52
N PRO A 35 -13.14 -7.26 20.37
CA PRO A 35 -13.32 -8.17 21.51
C PRO A 35 -14.39 -7.73 22.50
N ALA A 36 -14.55 -6.43 22.71
CA ALA A 36 -15.50 -5.86 23.68
C ALA A 36 -16.75 -5.24 23.02
N GLY A 37 -16.83 -5.28 21.67
CA GLY A 37 -17.92 -4.69 20.90
C GLY A 37 -17.97 -3.16 20.98
N PRO A 38 -18.92 -2.52 20.26
CA PRO A 38 -18.94 -1.06 20.08
C PRO A 38 -19.31 -0.28 21.36
N ARG A 39 -19.94 -0.90 22.36
CA ARG A 39 -20.32 -0.23 23.62
C ARG A 39 -19.12 0.25 24.45
N VAL A 40 -17.98 -0.40 24.33
CA VAL A 40 -16.75 0.02 25.04
C VAL A 40 -16.13 1.24 24.40
N ALA A 41 -16.28 1.38 23.09
CA ALA A 41 -15.78 2.57 22.37
C ALA A 41 -16.54 3.85 22.77
N SER A 42 -17.84 3.77 23.09
CA SER A 42 -18.64 4.92 23.53
C SER A 42 -18.24 5.44 24.92
N ASN A 43 -17.63 4.61 25.75
CA ASN A 43 -17.17 4.94 27.09
C ASN A 43 -15.66 5.26 27.16
N ALA A 44 -14.91 4.99 26.07
CA ALA A 44 -13.49 5.24 26.01
C ALA A 44 -13.23 6.63 25.41
N ALA A 45 -12.83 7.57 26.28
CA ALA A 45 -12.34 8.86 25.79
C ALA A 45 -11.08 8.65 24.93
N ASN A 46 -11.17 8.98 23.63
CA ASN A 46 -10.07 9.03 22.67
C ASN A 46 -9.15 7.80 22.65
N PRO A 47 -9.48 6.72 21.92
CA PRO A 47 -8.59 5.59 21.78
C PRO A 47 -7.30 5.99 21.06
N THR A 48 -6.19 5.42 21.49
CA THR A 48 -4.91 5.53 20.76
C THR A 48 -4.96 4.67 19.53
N ILE A 49 -4.65 5.24 18.38
CA ILE A 49 -4.61 4.53 17.09
C ILE A 49 -3.16 4.18 16.76
N ASN A 50 -2.91 2.90 16.58
CA ASN A 50 -1.64 2.36 16.09
C ASN A 50 -1.83 1.92 14.63
N LEU A 51 -1.05 2.51 13.73
CA LEU A 51 -1.03 2.17 12.31
C LEU A 51 0.31 1.54 11.94
N ASN A 52 0.26 0.38 11.31
CA ASN A 52 1.41 -0.28 10.71
C ASN A 52 1.13 -0.57 9.23
N LEU A 53 2.11 -0.27 8.38
CA LEU A 53 2.04 -0.45 6.94
C LEU A 53 3.26 -1.24 6.48
N ASN A 54 3.03 -2.20 5.61
CA ASN A 54 4.08 -2.94 4.93
C ASN A 54 3.72 -3.14 3.46
N THR A 55 4.73 -3.15 2.60
CA THR A 55 4.56 -3.42 1.17
C THR A 55 5.43 -4.61 0.79
N SER A 56 4.85 -5.58 0.11
CA SER A 56 5.57 -6.70 -0.49
C SER A 56 5.30 -6.78 -1.98
N VAL A 57 6.28 -7.31 -2.72
CA VAL A 57 6.22 -7.45 -4.17
C VAL A 57 6.56 -8.88 -4.52
N SER A 58 5.79 -9.47 -5.41
CA SER A 58 6.05 -10.80 -5.99
C SER A 58 5.97 -10.74 -7.52
N ASP A 59 6.70 -11.65 -8.14
CA ASP A 59 6.67 -11.85 -9.59
C ASP A 59 5.52 -12.78 -9.95
N MET A 60 4.70 -12.38 -10.94
CA MET A 60 3.59 -13.20 -11.44
C MET A 60 3.92 -13.86 -12.79
N GLY A 61 5.13 -13.65 -13.29
CA GLY A 61 5.60 -14.11 -14.58
C GLY A 61 5.44 -13.06 -15.70
N GLY A 62 6.34 -13.11 -16.68
CA GLY A 62 6.39 -12.11 -17.77
C GLY A 62 6.61 -10.71 -17.22
N ASP A 63 5.79 -9.77 -17.68
CA ASP A 63 5.85 -8.36 -17.29
C ASP A 63 4.93 -8.03 -16.10
N MET A 64 4.39 -9.05 -15.43
CA MET A 64 3.41 -8.88 -14.36
C MET A 64 4.04 -8.94 -12.97
N LYS A 65 3.71 -7.97 -12.13
CA LYS A 65 4.08 -7.93 -10.72
C LYS A 65 2.85 -7.82 -9.85
N GLU A 66 2.82 -8.57 -8.74
CA GLU A 66 1.86 -8.33 -7.66
C GLU A 66 2.49 -7.43 -6.62
N VAL A 67 1.78 -6.39 -6.23
CA VAL A 67 2.12 -5.56 -5.06
C VAL A 67 1.03 -5.73 -4.03
N VAL A 68 1.42 -6.04 -2.80
CA VAL A 68 0.50 -6.21 -1.67
C VAL A 68 0.80 -5.15 -0.62
N LEU A 69 -0.17 -4.31 -0.34
CA LEU A 69 -0.16 -3.36 0.77
C LEU A 69 -0.84 -4.03 1.97
N THR A 70 -0.06 -4.40 2.98
CA THR A 70 -0.56 -4.86 4.28
C THR A 70 -0.78 -3.66 5.18
N VAL A 71 -2.00 -3.54 5.71
CA VAL A 71 -2.40 -2.47 6.63
C VAL A 71 -2.90 -3.12 7.91
N ARG A 72 -2.30 -2.74 9.04
CA ARG A 72 -2.78 -3.10 10.38
C ARG A 72 -3.11 -1.83 11.14
N VAL A 73 -4.36 -1.70 11.57
CA VAL A 73 -4.84 -0.58 12.38
C VAL A 73 -5.45 -1.11 13.65
N GLU A 74 -4.98 -0.64 14.78
CA GLU A 74 -5.47 -1.03 16.09
C GLU A 74 -5.86 0.20 16.90
N ALA A 75 -7.06 0.19 17.47
CA ALA A 75 -7.52 1.17 18.45
C ALA A 75 -7.44 0.59 19.86
N LYS A 76 -6.73 1.27 20.75
CA LYS A 76 -6.57 0.89 22.16
C LYS A 76 -7.15 1.95 23.10
N ALA A 77 -7.85 1.49 24.13
CA ALA A 77 -8.29 2.30 25.24
C ALA A 77 -7.80 1.67 26.55
N ALA A 78 -7.00 2.41 27.32
CA ALA A 78 -6.43 1.93 28.58
C ALA A 78 -5.80 0.50 28.44
N ASP A 79 -4.92 0.33 27.45
CA ASP A 79 -4.19 -0.91 27.11
C ASP A 79 -5.04 -2.09 26.61
N LYS A 80 -6.36 -1.88 26.44
CA LYS A 80 -7.25 -2.89 25.87
C LYS A 80 -7.56 -2.56 24.41
N THR A 81 -7.48 -3.59 23.57
CA THR A 81 -7.89 -3.47 22.16
C THR A 81 -9.40 -3.25 22.09
N VAL A 82 -9.79 -2.13 21.52
CA VAL A 82 -11.20 -1.78 21.23
C VAL A 82 -11.62 -2.46 19.93
N TRP A 83 -10.81 -2.28 18.91
CA TRP A 83 -10.90 -2.99 17.61
C TRP A 83 -9.54 -3.09 16.95
N LEU A 84 -9.41 -4.08 16.10
CA LEU A 84 -8.26 -4.33 15.26
C LEU A 84 -8.74 -4.70 13.87
N VAL A 85 -8.15 -4.07 12.86
CA VAL A 85 -8.30 -4.43 11.46
C VAL A 85 -6.93 -4.77 10.90
N GLU A 86 -6.81 -5.90 10.25
CA GLU A 86 -5.64 -6.27 9.46
C GLU A 86 -6.10 -6.71 8.08
N LEU A 87 -5.53 -6.15 7.02
CA LEU A 87 -5.88 -6.48 5.65
C LEU A 87 -4.67 -6.49 4.72
N GLN A 88 -4.79 -7.23 3.64
CA GLN A 88 -3.86 -7.27 2.52
C GLN A 88 -4.58 -6.82 1.25
N GLN A 89 -4.35 -5.58 0.86
CA GLN A 89 -4.84 -5.02 -0.40
C GLN A 89 -3.82 -5.28 -1.49
N ALA A 90 -4.19 -6.06 -2.48
CA ALA A 90 -3.30 -6.45 -3.57
C ALA A 90 -3.65 -5.77 -4.89
N GLY A 91 -2.66 -5.62 -5.74
CA GLY A 91 -2.81 -5.21 -7.13
C GLY A 91 -1.86 -5.95 -8.04
N ALA A 92 -2.36 -6.36 -9.20
CA ALA A 92 -1.57 -6.89 -10.30
C ALA A 92 -1.26 -5.75 -11.28
N PHE A 93 0.01 -5.56 -11.59
CA PHE A 93 0.50 -4.47 -12.43
C PHE A 93 1.33 -5.01 -13.60
N GLY A 94 0.97 -4.62 -14.81
CA GLY A 94 1.79 -4.83 -16.02
C GLY A 94 2.85 -3.74 -16.11
N ILE A 95 4.13 -4.13 -16.16
CA ILE A 95 5.27 -3.19 -16.13
C ILE A 95 6.27 -3.60 -17.18
N ARG A 96 6.47 -2.74 -18.20
CA ARG A 96 7.40 -2.97 -19.31
C ARG A 96 8.36 -1.82 -19.48
N ASN A 97 9.57 -2.10 -19.91
CA ASN A 97 10.58 -1.12 -20.32
C ASN A 97 10.88 -0.04 -19.26
N VAL A 98 10.60 -0.32 -17.98
CA VAL A 98 10.90 0.60 -16.88
C VAL A 98 12.35 0.38 -16.43
N PRO A 99 13.19 1.43 -16.38
CA PRO A 99 14.56 1.32 -15.89
C PRO A 99 14.62 0.78 -14.46
N ALA A 100 15.64 0.00 -14.12
CA ALA A 100 15.78 -0.65 -12.81
C ALA A 100 15.75 0.35 -11.64
N GLN A 101 16.31 1.55 -11.81
CA GLN A 101 16.29 2.62 -10.82
C GLN A 101 14.88 3.14 -10.53
N ASP A 102 14.03 3.19 -11.57
CA ASP A 102 12.64 3.69 -11.45
C ASP A 102 11.70 2.59 -10.98
N MET A 103 12.02 1.32 -11.26
CA MET A 103 11.24 0.15 -10.85
C MET A 103 11.05 0.08 -9.34
N GLN A 104 12.10 0.34 -8.56
CA GLN A 104 12.01 0.31 -7.09
C GLN A 104 11.07 1.39 -6.56
N ARG A 105 11.12 2.60 -7.13
CA ARG A 105 10.21 3.70 -6.76
C ARG A 105 8.78 3.42 -7.20
N LEU A 106 8.59 2.87 -8.39
CA LEU A 106 7.30 2.48 -8.90
C LEU A 106 6.61 1.46 -7.97
N LEU A 107 7.31 0.41 -7.59
CA LEU A 107 6.78 -0.67 -6.75
C LEU A 107 6.67 -0.27 -5.27
N GLY A 108 7.58 0.54 -4.75
CA GLY A 108 7.63 0.91 -3.33
C GLY A 108 6.87 2.19 -2.97
N ILE A 109 6.56 3.03 -3.94
CA ILE A 109 5.88 4.32 -3.71
C ILE A 109 4.55 4.37 -4.46
N PHE A 110 4.60 4.26 -5.80
CA PHE A 110 3.42 4.47 -6.62
C PHE A 110 2.36 3.38 -6.43
N CYS A 111 2.76 2.09 -6.51
CA CYS A 111 1.80 0.99 -6.37
C CYS A 111 1.08 0.97 -5.01
N PRO A 112 1.77 1.07 -3.85
CA PRO A 112 1.07 1.14 -2.57
C PRO A 112 0.23 2.41 -2.41
N ASN A 113 0.64 3.53 -2.98
CA ASN A 113 -0.16 4.75 -3.02
C ASN A 113 -1.46 4.56 -3.83
N TYR A 114 -1.37 3.83 -4.95
CA TYR A 114 -2.52 3.45 -5.76
C TYR A 114 -3.49 2.50 -5.02
N LEU A 115 -2.98 1.61 -4.17
CA LEU A 115 -3.78 0.64 -3.41
C LEU A 115 -4.42 1.23 -2.14
N LEU A 116 -3.85 2.30 -1.58
CA LEU A 116 -4.29 2.88 -0.30
C LEU A 116 -5.78 3.30 -0.27
N PRO A 117 -6.36 3.92 -1.31
CA PRO A 117 -7.79 4.27 -1.32
C PRO A 117 -8.72 3.07 -1.14
N TYR A 118 -8.37 1.93 -1.74
CA TYR A 118 -9.14 0.69 -1.60
C TYR A 118 -9.04 0.13 -0.19
N ALA A 119 -7.83 0.13 0.39
CA ALA A 119 -7.63 -0.28 1.78
C ALA A 119 -8.41 0.61 2.77
N ARG A 120 -8.48 1.93 2.52
CA ARG A 120 -9.28 2.88 3.33
C ARG A 120 -10.75 2.55 3.31
N GLU A 121 -11.28 2.24 2.13
CA GLU A 121 -12.69 1.88 1.96
C GLU A 121 -13.02 0.63 2.77
N VAL A 122 -12.23 -0.44 2.62
CA VAL A 122 -12.43 -1.70 3.34
C VAL A 122 -12.40 -1.49 4.86
N ILE A 123 -11.44 -0.73 5.40
CA ILE A 123 -11.34 -0.46 6.84
C ILE A 123 -12.57 0.30 7.34
N SER A 124 -13.00 1.33 6.63
CA SER A 124 -14.16 2.14 7.01
C SER A 124 -15.45 1.31 6.99
N ASP A 125 -15.61 0.45 5.98
CA ASP A 125 -16.75 -0.45 5.83
C ASP A 125 -16.81 -1.49 6.96
N LEU A 126 -15.69 -2.14 7.28
CA LEU A 126 -15.60 -3.11 8.38
C LEU A 126 -15.96 -2.50 9.73
N LEU A 127 -15.45 -1.31 10.03
CA LEU A 127 -15.75 -0.63 11.28
C LEU A 127 -17.23 -0.25 11.36
N THR A 128 -17.80 0.25 10.28
CA THR A 128 -19.24 0.56 10.20
C THR A 128 -20.08 -0.69 10.40
N LYS A 129 -19.74 -1.82 9.76
CA LYS A 129 -20.38 -3.12 9.96
C LYS A 129 -20.21 -3.66 11.38
N GLY A 130 -19.10 -3.34 12.03
CA GLY A 130 -18.84 -3.66 13.44
C GLY A 130 -19.59 -2.77 14.44
N GLY A 131 -20.34 -1.77 13.96
CA GLY A 131 -21.08 -0.83 14.81
C GLY A 131 -20.20 0.29 15.39
N PHE A 132 -19.01 0.50 14.84
CA PHE A 132 -18.12 1.62 15.21
C PHE A 132 -18.31 2.81 14.25
N PRO A 133 -17.96 4.03 14.69
CA PRO A 133 -17.85 5.16 13.77
C PRO A 133 -16.84 4.84 12.65
N PRO A 134 -17.07 5.33 11.40
CA PRO A 134 -16.12 5.14 10.32
C PRO A 134 -14.78 5.77 10.67
N PHE A 135 -13.70 5.04 10.39
CA PHE A 135 -12.32 5.52 10.58
C PHE A 135 -11.69 5.78 9.22
N LEU A 136 -11.26 7.00 9.01
CA LEU A 136 -10.56 7.39 7.81
C LEU A 136 -9.05 7.34 8.07
N LEU A 137 -8.36 6.40 7.44
CA LEU A 137 -6.91 6.37 7.46
C LEU A 137 -6.34 7.72 7.04
N PRO A 138 -5.39 8.30 7.81
CA PRO A 138 -4.74 9.53 7.41
C PRO A 138 -3.96 9.36 6.10
N PRO A 139 -3.62 10.46 5.40
CA PRO A 139 -2.70 10.40 4.28
C PRO A 139 -1.37 9.78 4.68
N VAL A 140 -0.85 8.90 3.82
CA VAL A 140 0.43 8.21 4.04
C VAL A 140 1.46 8.75 3.06
N ASN A 141 2.62 9.13 3.56
CA ASN A 141 3.76 9.52 2.72
C ASN A 141 4.62 8.28 2.42
N PHE A 142 4.31 7.57 1.35
CA PHE A 142 5.06 6.39 0.93
C PHE A 142 6.50 6.72 0.51
N GLU A 143 6.77 7.93 0.03
CA GLU A 143 8.13 8.33 -0.32
C GLU A 143 9.03 8.43 0.94
N ALA A 144 8.50 9.00 2.02
CA ALA A 144 9.21 9.03 3.30
C ALA A 144 9.42 7.61 3.86
N LEU A 145 8.41 6.73 3.77
CA LEU A 145 8.53 5.34 4.21
C LEU A 145 9.57 4.57 3.39
N PHE A 146 9.58 4.73 2.08
CA PHE A 146 10.56 4.12 1.18
C PHE A 146 11.98 4.57 1.50
N THR A 147 12.18 5.88 1.70
CA THR A 147 13.49 6.44 2.05
C THR A 147 13.98 5.93 3.40
N GLN A 148 13.11 5.84 4.40
CA GLN A 148 13.45 5.29 5.72
C GLN A 148 13.79 3.80 5.66
N ALA A 149 13.05 3.01 4.86
CA ALA A 149 13.33 1.60 4.65
C ALA A 149 14.70 1.39 3.99
N ALA A 150 15.03 2.16 2.96
CA ALA A 150 16.32 2.13 2.29
C ALA A 150 17.48 2.47 3.25
N ALA A 151 17.32 3.50 4.08
CA ALA A 151 18.32 3.90 5.07
C ALA A 151 18.54 2.80 6.13
N ARG A 152 17.48 2.14 6.61
CA ARG A 152 17.59 1.01 7.55
C ARG A 152 18.30 -0.19 6.94
N ALA A 153 18.02 -0.52 5.67
CA ALA A 153 18.68 -1.60 4.96
C ALA A 153 20.19 -1.38 4.80
N GLN A 154 20.61 -0.14 4.57
CA GLN A 154 22.03 0.24 4.49
C GLN A 154 22.74 0.12 5.84
N GLN A 155 22.07 0.44 6.95
CA GLN A 155 22.64 0.32 8.30
C GLN A 155 22.76 -1.13 8.79
N GLN A 156 22.00 -2.06 8.22
CA GLN A 156 22.01 -3.48 8.55
C GLN A 156 23.00 -4.31 7.73
N GLN A 157 23.67 -3.73 6.72
CA GLN A 157 24.75 -4.42 6.03
C GLN A 157 25.94 -4.57 6.99
N PRO A 158 26.37 -5.81 7.30
CA PRO A 158 27.55 -6.02 8.16
C PRO A 158 28.76 -5.39 7.44
N GLN A 159 29.44 -4.49 8.13
CA GLN A 159 30.75 -3.99 7.72
C GLN A 159 31.67 -5.21 7.61
N ALA A 160 32.11 -5.57 6.40
CA ALA A 160 33.08 -6.62 6.20
C ALA A 160 34.33 -6.29 7.04
N PRO A 161 34.89 -7.23 7.82
CA PRO A 161 36.08 -6.97 8.59
C PRO A 161 37.21 -6.59 7.63
N ALA A 162 37.82 -5.44 7.89
CA ALA A 162 39.01 -5.01 7.18
C ALA A 162 40.08 -6.11 7.31
N ALA A 163 40.46 -6.70 6.19
CA ALA A 163 41.57 -7.66 6.13
C ALA A 163 42.83 -6.96 6.64
N SER A 164 43.28 -7.34 7.83
CA SER A 164 44.58 -6.95 8.36
C SER A 164 45.63 -7.67 7.48
N VAL A 165 46.26 -6.92 6.60
CA VAL A 165 47.49 -7.34 5.94
C VAL A 165 48.62 -7.22 6.97
N ASN A 166 49.19 -8.37 7.27
CA ASN A 166 50.44 -8.47 8.03
C ASN A 166 51.52 -8.94 7.05
#